data_bb8ac6af392cc955ab5760cb32fa8b81
#
_entry.id   bb8ac6af392cc955ab5760cb32fa8b81
#
_cell.length_a   1.000
_cell.length_b   1.000
_cell.length_c   1.000
_cell.angle_alpha   90.00
_cell.angle_beta   90.00
_cell.angle_gamma   90.00
#
_symmetry.space_group_name_H-M   'P 1'
#
loop_
_entity.id
_entity.type
_entity.pdbx_description
1 polymer ?
#
loop_
_entity_poly.entity_id
_entity_poly.type
_entity_poly.pdbx_seq_one_letter_code
_entity_poly.pdbx_strand_id
1 'polypeptide(L)'
;MKFNKWTVALAATGVVSLASAVQADESHPVNTALSSTTLSGYVDTSAIWNLGSGHTVANRFANTGSDRQDGFNVNTIKLQLEKPIDEGTWSAGYKVETMFGPDANVMPGALTSGVAIKQGYAALRAPIGNGIDFKIGQFDPIVGYEVTDSYANPNFSRSLGFNNLEPFGHTGILASYQVNDIIGVSAGVANGDSNFGLNGGSLTASGFASGQSGSSMRGMLAESSKVYMGSVVVKAPESAGWLSGSSLYVGAVNGDAKGSKNDPTLLYVGVSLATPIKELSLGASADLLFNGGGTGALGGSYANAYAFYTGYQITEKLKANNRFEYATSGYGAFLPGRTQDKIIGETFTLDYALWSNVLTRGEFRWDRSVDGGANPFDGQKNDLSLTASIVYKF
;
A
#
# COMPACT_ATOMS: atom_id res chain seq x y z
N MET A 1 9.17 22.71 -16.95
CA MET A 1 8.49 21.62 -17.71
C MET A 1 7.09 21.45 -17.15
N LYS A 2 6.05 21.56 -17.95
CA LYS A 2 4.70 21.25 -17.47
C LYS A 2 4.58 19.73 -17.44
N PHE A 3 4.59 19.13 -16.26
CA PHE A 3 4.24 17.72 -16.13
C PHE A 3 2.83 17.54 -16.66
N ASN A 4 2.67 16.64 -17.62
CA ASN A 4 1.35 16.33 -18.15
C ASN A 4 0.53 15.69 -17.00
N LYS A 5 -0.72 16.13 -16.88
CA LYS A 5 -1.69 15.66 -15.89
C LYS A 5 -1.87 14.12 -15.91
N TRP A 6 -1.40 13.45 -16.93
CA TRP A 6 -1.49 12.01 -17.20
C TRP A 6 -0.35 11.19 -16.58
N THR A 7 0.86 11.69 -16.52
CA THR A 7 1.99 11.00 -15.84
C THR A 7 1.72 10.89 -14.35
N VAL A 8 1.05 11.90 -13.77
CA VAL A 8 0.56 11.86 -12.38
C VAL A 8 -0.60 10.88 -12.24
N ALA A 9 -1.44 10.70 -13.27
CA ALA A 9 -2.58 9.78 -13.24
C ALA A 9 -2.17 8.31 -13.32
N LEU A 10 -1.13 7.96 -14.07
CA LEU A 10 -0.61 6.59 -14.16
C LEU A 10 0.21 6.18 -12.92
N ALA A 11 0.89 7.13 -12.28
CA ALA A 11 1.45 6.91 -10.94
C ALA A 11 0.35 6.69 -9.89
N ALA A 12 -0.85 7.22 -10.11
CA ALA A 12 -2.02 7.08 -9.24
C ALA A 12 -2.91 5.85 -9.57
N THR A 13 -2.64 5.09 -10.63
CA THR A 13 -3.39 3.85 -10.94
C THR A 13 -3.04 2.68 -10.02
N GLY A 14 -2.19 2.87 -9.06
CA GLY A 14 -1.96 1.90 -7.99
C GLY A 14 -2.48 2.37 -6.65
N VAL A 15 -2.86 3.66 -6.51
CA VAL A 15 -3.25 4.18 -5.20
C VAL A 15 -4.17 5.37 -5.38
N VAL A 16 -5.38 5.24 -4.96
CA VAL A 16 -6.26 6.37 -4.72
C VAL A 16 -5.95 6.92 -3.34
N SER A 17 -4.76 7.46 -3.17
CA SER A 17 -4.44 8.25 -2.00
C SER A 17 -4.93 9.68 -2.25
N LEU A 18 -5.97 10.09 -1.54
CA LEU A 18 -6.24 11.49 -1.28
C LEU A 18 -5.22 12.02 -0.25
N ALA A 19 -3.96 11.63 -0.39
CA ALA A 19 -2.91 12.40 0.25
C ALA A 19 -3.03 13.80 -0.32
N SER A 20 -3.29 14.74 0.55
CA SER A 20 -3.26 16.17 0.24
C SER A 20 -2.17 16.41 -0.79
N ALA A 21 -2.54 17.00 -1.92
CA ALA A 21 -1.57 17.77 -2.67
C ALA A 21 -1.14 18.93 -1.75
N VAL A 22 -0.34 18.63 -0.76
CA VAL A 22 0.60 19.61 -0.25
C VAL A 22 1.41 19.91 -1.50
N GLN A 23 1.18 21.04 -2.11
CA GLN A 23 2.03 21.56 -3.16
C GLN A 23 3.46 21.41 -2.63
N ALA A 24 4.11 20.32 -3.03
CA ALA A 24 5.54 20.22 -2.86
C ALA A 24 6.07 21.33 -3.76
N ASP A 25 6.49 22.40 -3.14
CA ASP A 25 7.36 23.37 -3.79
C ASP A 25 8.51 22.55 -4.38
N GLU A 26 8.87 22.83 -5.61
CA GLU A 26 9.73 22.00 -6.45
C GLU A 26 10.93 21.46 -5.64
N SER A 27 10.89 20.17 -5.30
CA SER A 27 12.10 19.50 -4.88
C SER A 27 13.06 19.64 -6.06
N HIS A 28 14.17 20.33 -5.88
CA HIS A 28 15.17 20.50 -6.94
C HIS A 28 15.75 19.12 -7.26
N PRO A 29 15.34 18.46 -8.37
CA PRO A 29 15.87 17.16 -8.72
C PRO A 29 17.36 17.32 -9.03
N VAL A 30 18.19 16.48 -8.45
CA VAL A 30 19.58 16.38 -8.85
C VAL A 30 19.58 15.79 -10.26
N ASN A 31 19.77 16.63 -11.26
CA ASN A 31 19.94 16.18 -12.64
C ASN A 31 21.27 15.45 -12.74
N THR A 32 21.21 14.13 -12.93
CA THR A 32 22.37 13.31 -13.20
C THR A 32 22.80 13.49 -14.66
N ALA A 33 24.04 13.10 -15.01
CA ALA A 33 24.54 13.08 -16.39
C ALA A 33 23.69 12.17 -17.32
N LEU A 34 22.84 11.31 -16.77
CA LEU A 34 21.80 10.57 -17.47
C LEU A 34 20.59 11.50 -17.62
N SER A 35 20.46 12.14 -18.75
CA SER A 35 19.38 13.09 -19.07
C SER A 35 18.01 12.54 -18.66
N SER A 36 17.21 13.34 -17.94
CA SER A 36 15.86 13.04 -17.44
C SER A 36 15.73 12.02 -16.28
N THR A 37 16.81 11.54 -15.67
CA THR A 37 16.74 10.75 -14.46
C THR A 37 16.65 11.64 -13.23
N THR A 38 15.70 11.38 -12.35
CA THR A 38 15.55 12.08 -11.07
C THR A 38 15.95 11.19 -9.91
N LEU A 39 16.60 11.78 -8.91
CA LEU A 39 16.83 11.17 -7.60
C LEU A 39 15.90 11.85 -6.59
N SER A 40 15.16 11.07 -5.83
CA SER A 40 14.30 11.54 -4.76
C SER A 40 14.27 10.53 -3.62
N GLY A 41 13.65 10.90 -2.51
CA GLY A 41 13.53 10.01 -1.38
C GLY A 41 12.92 10.67 -0.16
N TYR A 42 12.94 9.95 0.94
CA TYR A 42 12.52 10.47 2.22
C TYR A 42 13.16 9.72 3.40
N VAL A 43 13.16 10.38 4.54
CA VAL A 43 13.48 9.80 5.85
C VAL A 43 12.22 9.89 6.71
N ASP A 44 11.78 8.76 7.24
CA ASP A 44 10.64 8.64 8.16
C ASP A 44 11.10 8.18 9.53
N THR A 45 10.79 8.97 10.56
CA THR A 45 11.09 8.68 11.96
C THR A 45 9.84 8.85 12.80
N SER A 46 9.72 8.09 13.88
CA SER A 46 8.59 8.19 14.80
C SER A 46 9.00 7.98 16.25
N ALA A 47 8.14 8.46 17.15
CA ALA A 47 8.09 8.03 18.53
C ALA A 47 6.70 7.41 18.75
N ILE A 48 6.67 6.20 19.28
CA ILE A 48 5.45 5.39 19.45
C ILE A 48 5.32 5.04 20.93
N TRP A 49 4.11 5.12 21.45
CA TRP A 49 3.75 4.73 22.83
C TRP A 49 2.53 3.84 22.79
N ASN A 50 2.69 2.63 23.27
CA ASN A 50 1.57 1.73 23.50
C ASN A 50 0.94 2.06 24.87
N LEU A 51 -0.36 2.31 24.88
CA LEU A 51 -1.08 2.73 26.07
C LEU A 51 -1.75 1.53 26.75
N GLY A 52 -1.51 1.37 28.04
CA GLY A 52 -2.09 0.28 28.82
C GLY A 52 -1.25 -1.00 28.78
N SER A 53 -1.91 -2.15 29.06
CA SER A 53 -1.27 -3.46 29.11
C SER A 53 -1.51 -4.33 27.87
N GLY A 54 -2.34 -3.87 26.95
CA GLY A 54 -2.54 -4.55 25.66
C GLY A 54 -1.42 -4.21 24.70
N HIS A 55 -0.72 -5.21 24.20
CA HIS A 55 0.29 -5.02 23.16
C HIS A 55 -0.16 -5.75 21.91
N THR A 56 0.10 -5.12 20.80
CA THR A 56 -0.46 -5.49 19.52
C THR A 56 0.08 -6.77 18.98
N VAL A 57 -0.79 -7.45 18.37
CA VAL A 57 -0.49 -8.28 17.22
C VAL A 57 0.10 -7.44 16.10
N ALA A 58 1.24 -7.87 15.61
CA ALA A 58 2.05 -7.20 14.61
C ALA A 58 1.24 -6.51 13.50
N ASN A 59 0.95 -5.25 13.68
CA ASN A 59 0.56 -4.39 12.60
C ASN A 59 1.85 -3.84 11.98
N ARG A 60 2.20 -4.29 10.78
CA ARG A 60 3.53 -4.12 10.17
C ARG A 60 3.96 -2.67 9.97
N PHE A 61 3.01 -1.76 9.82
CA PHE A 61 3.23 -0.33 9.67
C PHE A 61 2.62 0.46 10.82
N ALA A 62 2.36 -0.18 11.94
CA ALA A 62 1.97 0.44 13.20
C ALA A 62 2.51 -0.41 14.33
N ASN A 63 3.09 0.21 15.23
CA ASN A 63 3.29 0.02 16.64
C ASN A 63 4.03 -1.20 17.18
N THR A 64 4.15 -2.35 16.57
CA THR A 64 4.84 -3.43 17.27
C THR A 64 5.29 -4.54 16.34
N GLY A 65 6.52 -4.56 16.06
CA GLY A 65 7.26 -5.73 15.65
C GLY A 65 8.51 -5.79 16.54
N SER A 66 9.23 -6.89 16.51
CA SER A 66 10.51 -7.04 17.21
C SER A 66 11.56 -6.00 16.78
N ASP A 67 11.34 -5.31 15.69
CA ASP A 67 12.20 -4.32 15.04
C ASP A 67 11.79 -2.86 15.30
N ARG A 68 10.72 -2.62 16.08
CA ARG A 68 10.34 -1.29 16.58
C ARG A 68 10.21 -1.31 18.08
N GLN A 69 10.63 -0.20 18.68
CA GLN A 69 10.58 -0.04 20.12
C GLN A 69 9.42 0.89 20.52
N ASP A 70 8.89 0.68 21.70
CA ASP A 70 8.14 1.71 22.41
C ASP A 70 9.10 2.89 22.66
N GLY A 71 8.84 4.03 22.05
CA GLY A 71 9.74 5.18 21.98
C GLY A 71 10.21 5.51 20.57
N PHE A 72 11.45 5.90 20.40
CA PHE A 72 11.99 6.44 19.13
C PHE A 72 12.40 5.36 18.14
N ASN A 73 12.02 5.56 16.86
CA ASN A 73 12.27 4.64 15.77
C ASN A 73 12.69 5.40 14.51
N VAL A 74 13.61 4.84 13.73
CA VAL A 74 13.78 5.15 12.31
C VAL A 74 12.97 4.11 11.55
N ASN A 75 11.88 4.53 10.91
CA ASN A 75 10.97 3.61 10.23
C ASN A 75 11.52 3.20 8.88
N THR A 76 11.90 4.20 8.08
CA THR A 76 12.37 3.99 6.71
C THR A 76 13.25 5.15 6.23
N ILE A 77 14.26 4.80 5.45
CA ILE A 77 14.95 5.70 4.52
C ILE A 77 14.69 5.13 3.13
N LYS A 78 14.05 5.89 2.26
CA LYS A 78 13.78 5.47 0.86
C LYS A 78 14.59 6.32 -0.11
N LEU A 79 15.18 5.64 -1.10
CA LEU A 79 15.82 6.28 -2.25
C LEU A 79 15.12 5.80 -3.52
N GLN A 80 14.86 6.72 -4.43
CA GLN A 80 14.23 6.46 -5.71
C GLN A 80 15.03 7.08 -6.84
N LEU A 81 15.36 6.28 -7.85
CA LEU A 81 15.85 6.72 -9.15
C LEU A 81 14.76 6.44 -10.18
N GLU A 82 14.37 7.44 -10.94
CA GLU A 82 13.33 7.29 -11.95
C GLU A 82 13.66 8.06 -13.22
N LYS A 83 13.50 7.38 -14.34
CA LYS A 83 13.41 7.98 -15.66
C LYS A 83 12.01 7.66 -16.20
N PRO A 84 11.10 8.65 -16.31
CA PRO A 84 9.77 8.42 -16.86
C PRO A 84 9.84 8.08 -18.35
N ILE A 85 8.78 7.44 -18.86
CA ILE A 85 8.57 7.25 -20.30
C ILE A 85 8.07 8.55 -20.94
N ASP A 86 8.46 8.79 -22.20
CA ASP A 86 7.96 9.90 -22.99
C ASP A 86 6.61 9.57 -23.60
N GLU A 87 5.77 10.60 -23.83
CA GLU A 87 4.45 10.43 -24.43
C GLU A 87 4.51 10.41 -25.97
N GLY A 88 3.56 9.71 -26.58
CA GLY A 88 3.28 9.77 -28.00
C GLY A 88 4.20 8.96 -28.92
N THR A 89 5.28 8.37 -28.44
CA THR A 89 6.24 7.59 -29.23
C THR A 89 6.64 6.29 -28.51
N TRP A 90 7.32 5.39 -29.23
CA TRP A 90 8.04 4.30 -28.59
C TRP A 90 9.06 4.89 -27.63
N SER A 91 8.92 4.60 -26.36
CA SER A 91 9.82 5.13 -25.34
C SER A 91 10.09 4.11 -24.26
N ALA A 92 11.20 4.33 -23.54
CA ALA A 92 11.61 3.49 -22.43
C ALA A 92 12.03 4.35 -21.24
N GLY A 93 11.68 3.89 -20.07
CA GLY A 93 12.08 4.44 -18.79
C GLY A 93 12.44 3.34 -17.80
N TYR A 94 12.66 3.70 -16.57
CA TYR A 94 12.88 2.77 -15.47
C TYR A 94 12.55 3.41 -14.14
N LYS A 95 12.31 2.58 -13.15
CA LYS A 95 12.21 2.98 -11.75
C LYS A 95 12.95 1.99 -10.87
N VAL A 96 13.73 2.51 -9.94
CA VAL A 96 14.38 1.73 -8.88
C VAL A 96 14.09 2.42 -7.57
N GLU A 97 13.47 1.72 -6.64
CA GLU A 97 13.22 2.15 -5.26
C GLU A 97 13.88 1.20 -4.29
N THR A 98 14.68 1.74 -3.40
CA THR A 98 15.29 0.99 -2.30
C THR A 98 14.82 1.52 -0.97
N MET A 99 14.60 0.62 -0.02
CA MET A 99 14.19 0.93 1.34
C MET A 99 15.21 0.38 2.33
N PHE A 100 15.47 1.18 3.37
CA PHE A 100 16.31 0.84 4.51
C PHE A 100 15.54 1.09 5.80
N GLY A 101 15.62 0.18 6.76
CA GLY A 101 14.91 0.26 8.03
C GLY A 101 13.86 -0.84 8.20
N PRO A 102 13.13 -0.84 9.33
CA PRO A 102 12.15 -1.88 9.65
C PRO A 102 11.08 -2.10 8.59
N ASP A 103 10.62 -1.05 7.91
CA ASP A 103 9.59 -1.17 6.87
C ASP A 103 10.06 -1.98 5.66
N ALA A 104 11.37 -2.06 5.43
CA ALA A 104 11.93 -2.88 4.37
C ALA A 104 11.71 -4.39 4.59
N ASN A 105 11.56 -4.83 5.84
CA ASN A 105 11.44 -6.26 6.17
C ASN A 105 10.16 -6.91 5.65
N VAL A 106 9.16 -6.12 5.33
CA VAL A 106 7.86 -6.63 4.84
C VAL A 106 7.72 -6.54 3.32
N MET A 107 8.70 -5.97 2.64
CA MET A 107 8.66 -5.84 1.18
C MET A 107 8.99 -7.16 0.48
N PRO A 108 8.35 -7.47 -0.68
CA PRO A 108 8.65 -8.67 -1.45
C PRO A 108 10.10 -8.78 -1.90
N GLY A 109 10.75 -7.65 -2.13
CA GLY A 109 12.16 -7.57 -2.52
C GLY A 109 13.13 -7.41 -1.36
N ALA A 110 12.77 -7.85 -0.14
CA ALA A 110 13.68 -7.83 1.00
C ALA A 110 14.91 -8.70 0.75
N LEU A 111 16.08 -8.09 0.78
CA LEU A 111 17.38 -8.76 0.53
C LEU A 111 18.01 -9.29 1.82
N THR A 112 17.87 -8.53 2.90
CA THR A 112 18.36 -8.84 4.24
C THR A 112 17.57 -8.01 5.24
N SER A 113 17.75 -8.25 6.54
CA SER A 113 17.07 -7.47 7.58
C SER A 113 17.30 -5.97 7.38
N GLY A 114 16.23 -5.22 7.25
CA GLY A 114 16.26 -3.77 7.09
C GLY A 114 16.66 -3.27 5.70
N VAL A 115 16.71 -4.09 4.66
CA VAL A 115 17.03 -3.66 3.28
C VAL A 115 16.13 -4.34 2.28
N ALA A 116 15.49 -3.56 1.40
CA ALA A 116 14.67 -4.09 0.32
C ALA A 116 14.78 -3.28 -0.98
N ILE A 117 14.61 -3.97 -2.10
CA ILE A 117 14.21 -3.36 -3.36
C ILE A 117 12.69 -3.32 -3.37
N LYS A 118 12.10 -2.13 -3.19
CA LYS A 118 10.65 -1.97 -3.19
C LYS A 118 10.08 -2.08 -4.60
N GLN A 119 10.70 -1.35 -5.54
CA GLN A 119 10.39 -1.42 -6.96
C GLN A 119 11.68 -1.50 -7.77
N GLY A 120 11.65 -2.26 -8.85
CA GLY A 120 12.74 -2.36 -9.82
C GLY A 120 12.19 -2.86 -11.14
N TYR A 121 11.88 -1.94 -12.07
CA TYR A 121 11.29 -2.31 -13.35
C TYR A 121 11.79 -1.42 -14.51
N ALA A 122 11.78 -2.01 -15.70
CA ALA A 122 11.81 -1.26 -16.94
C ALA A 122 10.38 -0.85 -17.32
N ALA A 123 10.22 0.40 -17.74
CA ALA A 123 8.98 0.94 -18.26
C ALA A 123 9.10 1.07 -19.79
N LEU A 124 8.12 0.57 -20.52
CA LEU A 124 8.07 0.64 -21.98
C LEU A 124 6.73 1.19 -22.42
N ARG A 125 6.73 2.07 -23.41
CA ARG A 125 5.51 2.55 -24.07
C ARG A 125 5.43 2.09 -25.50
N ALA A 126 4.28 1.46 -25.85
CA ALA A 126 3.89 1.22 -27.23
C ALA A 126 2.84 2.25 -27.64
N PRO A 127 3.06 3.06 -28.69
CA PRO A 127 2.13 4.12 -29.13
C PRO A 127 0.94 3.53 -29.92
N ILE A 128 0.21 2.60 -29.31
CA ILE A 128 -0.99 1.96 -29.86
C ILE A 128 -2.21 2.60 -29.24
N GLY A 129 -3.08 3.21 -30.05
CA GLY A 129 -4.21 3.99 -29.54
C GLY A 129 -3.72 5.18 -28.72
N ASN A 130 -4.15 5.27 -27.46
CA ASN A 130 -3.71 6.32 -26.52
C ASN A 130 -2.35 5.99 -25.85
N GLY A 131 -1.69 4.91 -26.25
CA GLY A 131 -0.44 4.43 -25.68
C GLY A 131 -0.68 3.34 -24.63
N ILE A 132 -0.04 2.18 -24.80
CA ILE A 132 -0.01 1.11 -23.80
C ILE A 132 1.32 1.18 -23.07
N ASP A 133 1.26 1.33 -21.76
CA ASP A 133 2.43 1.39 -20.89
C ASP A 133 2.64 0.05 -20.19
N PHE A 134 3.87 -0.48 -20.28
CA PHE A 134 4.27 -1.73 -19.64
C PHE A 134 5.26 -1.46 -18.52
N LYS A 135 5.09 -2.15 -17.39
CA LYS A 135 6.10 -2.31 -16.35
C LYS A 135 6.57 -3.76 -16.38
N ILE A 136 7.87 -3.99 -16.47
CA ILE A 136 8.50 -5.32 -16.52
C ILE A 136 9.53 -5.40 -15.43
N GLY A 137 9.28 -6.20 -14.41
CA GLY A 137 10.10 -6.31 -13.20
C GLY A 137 9.27 -6.33 -11.94
N GLN A 138 9.79 -5.76 -10.85
CA GLN A 138 9.09 -5.65 -9.57
C GLN A 138 8.41 -4.28 -9.48
N PHE A 139 7.10 -4.28 -9.24
CA PHE A 139 6.25 -3.09 -9.19
C PHE A 139 5.23 -3.17 -8.05
N ASP A 140 4.74 -2.01 -7.62
CA ASP A 140 3.70 -1.90 -6.59
C ASP A 140 2.39 -2.55 -7.05
N PRO A 141 1.55 -3.03 -6.11
CA PRO A 141 0.25 -3.63 -6.41
C PRO A 141 -0.66 -2.65 -7.16
N ILE A 142 -1.64 -3.22 -7.88
CA ILE A 142 -2.69 -2.44 -8.55
C ILE A 142 -3.95 -2.30 -7.68
N VAL A 143 -3.93 -2.72 -6.46
CA VAL A 143 -5.02 -2.65 -5.48
C VAL A 143 -4.53 -1.95 -4.23
N GLY A 144 -5.43 -1.34 -3.48
CA GLY A 144 -5.14 -0.65 -2.23
C GLY A 144 -5.55 0.83 -2.27
N TYR A 145 -6.10 1.30 -1.15
CA TYR A 145 -6.37 2.72 -0.90
C TYR A 145 -5.13 3.42 -0.32
N GLU A 146 -4.39 2.70 0.48
CA GLU A 146 -3.16 3.14 1.12
C GLU A 146 -1.91 2.65 0.40
N VAL A 147 -0.78 3.24 0.72
CA VAL A 147 0.53 2.92 0.16
C VAL A 147 1.56 2.64 1.24
N THR A 148 2.69 2.07 0.82
CA THR A 148 3.83 1.84 1.70
C THR A 148 4.41 3.15 2.25
N ASP A 149 4.41 4.21 1.46
CA ASP A 149 4.99 5.51 1.84
C ASP A 149 4.09 6.23 2.86
N SER A 150 4.53 6.37 4.10
CA SER A 150 3.72 6.90 5.21
C SER A 150 3.14 8.27 4.92
N TYR A 151 3.95 9.17 4.39
CA TYR A 151 3.56 10.55 4.10
C TYR A 151 2.47 10.67 3.04
N ALA A 152 2.28 9.64 2.22
CA ALA A 152 1.30 9.60 1.15
C ALA A 152 -0.08 9.08 1.60
N ASN A 153 -0.21 8.65 2.85
CA ASN A 153 -1.45 8.16 3.43
C ASN A 153 -2.12 9.21 4.33
N PRO A 154 -3.44 9.14 4.51
CA PRO A 154 -4.16 9.99 5.46
C PRO A 154 -3.69 9.82 6.91
N ASN A 155 -3.27 8.61 7.28
CA ASN A 155 -2.84 8.24 8.62
C ASN A 155 -1.39 7.71 8.59
N PHE A 156 -0.69 7.77 9.74
CA PHE A 156 0.63 7.18 9.88
C PHE A 156 0.56 5.66 9.83
N SER A 157 -0.30 5.07 10.66
CA SER A 157 -0.55 3.63 10.64
C SER A 157 -1.40 3.25 9.42
N ARG A 158 -1.20 2.03 8.91
CA ARG A 158 -1.96 1.51 7.77
C ARG A 158 -3.20 0.78 8.24
N SER A 159 -4.18 0.67 7.34
CA SER A 159 -5.42 -0.05 7.57
C SER A 159 -5.21 -1.54 7.79
N LEU A 160 -6.22 -2.19 8.37
CA LEU A 160 -6.25 -3.63 8.52
C LEU A 160 -6.25 -4.35 7.17
N GLY A 161 -6.94 -3.79 6.15
CA GLY A 161 -6.92 -4.30 4.78
C GLY A 161 -5.52 -4.28 4.19
N PHE A 162 -4.88 -3.11 4.18
CA PHE A 162 -3.52 -2.94 3.68
C PHE A 162 -2.52 -3.91 4.35
N ASN A 163 -2.56 -4.00 5.68
CA ASN A 163 -1.58 -4.80 6.42
C ASN A 163 -1.75 -6.31 6.27
N ASN A 164 -2.98 -6.80 6.04
CA ASN A 164 -3.29 -8.21 6.18
C ASN A 164 -3.84 -8.86 4.90
N LEU A 165 -4.39 -8.08 3.98
CA LEU A 165 -5.06 -8.63 2.79
C LEU A 165 -4.43 -8.20 1.48
N GLU A 166 -3.86 -6.99 1.40
CA GLU A 166 -3.28 -6.48 0.18
C GLU A 166 -1.86 -7.02 -0.05
N PRO A 167 -1.48 -7.32 -1.31
CA PRO A 167 -0.09 -7.61 -1.65
C PRO A 167 0.77 -6.36 -1.52
N PHE A 168 2.06 -6.50 -1.22
CA PHE A 168 3.01 -5.38 -1.14
C PHE A 168 3.81 -5.15 -2.42
N GLY A 169 3.63 -5.99 -3.43
CA GLY A 169 4.29 -5.85 -4.72
C GLY A 169 4.24 -7.14 -5.52
N HIS A 170 4.55 -7.03 -6.79
CA HIS A 170 4.56 -8.14 -7.74
C HIS A 170 5.80 -8.10 -8.62
N THR A 171 6.31 -9.27 -9.00
CA THR A 171 7.38 -9.40 -10.01
C THR A 171 6.80 -10.06 -11.25
N GLY A 172 6.70 -9.31 -12.34
CA GLY A 172 6.04 -9.78 -13.56
C GLY A 172 5.94 -8.71 -14.64
N ILE A 173 4.84 -8.73 -15.36
CA ILE A 173 4.50 -7.76 -16.42
C ILE A 173 3.13 -7.18 -16.11
N LEU A 174 3.04 -5.87 -16.11
CA LEU A 174 1.81 -5.10 -15.99
C LEU A 174 1.66 -4.21 -17.20
N ALA A 175 0.52 -4.28 -17.88
CA ALA A 175 0.11 -3.39 -18.93
C ALA A 175 -0.96 -2.43 -18.44
N SER A 176 -0.86 -1.15 -18.78
CA SER A 176 -1.84 -0.12 -18.43
C SER A 176 -2.24 0.67 -19.68
N TYR A 177 -3.53 0.94 -19.81
CA TYR A 177 -4.09 1.65 -20.95
C TYR A 177 -5.14 2.67 -20.52
N GLN A 178 -4.96 3.92 -20.94
CA GLN A 178 -5.95 4.97 -20.73
C GLN A 178 -6.94 4.95 -21.90
N VAL A 179 -8.15 4.45 -21.66
CA VAL A 179 -9.19 4.34 -22.70
C VAL A 179 -9.68 5.71 -23.14
N ASN A 180 -9.91 6.61 -22.18
CA ASN A 180 -10.28 8.00 -22.36
C ASN A 180 -10.01 8.79 -21.08
N ASP A 181 -10.43 10.05 -21.00
CA ASP A 181 -10.21 10.92 -19.83
C ASP A 181 -10.89 10.44 -18.55
N ILE A 182 -11.82 9.50 -18.65
CA ILE A 182 -12.62 8.99 -17.55
C ILE A 182 -12.15 7.60 -17.12
N ILE A 183 -11.78 6.72 -18.07
CA ILE A 183 -11.57 5.30 -17.83
C ILE A 183 -10.13 4.90 -18.10
N GLY A 184 -9.47 4.35 -17.11
CA GLY A 184 -8.18 3.66 -17.23
C GLY A 184 -8.35 2.18 -16.86
N VAL A 185 -7.56 1.31 -17.51
CA VAL A 185 -7.55 -0.13 -17.25
C VAL A 185 -6.13 -0.63 -17.10
N SER A 186 -5.93 -1.65 -16.29
CA SER A 186 -4.64 -2.34 -16.19
C SER A 186 -4.88 -3.84 -16.12
N ALA A 187 -3.94 -4.60 -16.65
CA ALA A 187 -3.93 -6.07 -16.56
C ALA A 187 -2.49 -6.57 -16.47
N GLY A 188 -2.25 -7.60 -15.70
CA GLY A 188 -0.90 -8.12 -15.49
C GLY A 188 -0.86 -9.59 -15.11
N VAL A 189 0.34 -10.15 -15.27
CA VAL A 189 0.70 -11.48 -14.81
C VAL A 189 2.01 -11.39 -14.05
N ALA A 190 2.07 -12.02 -12.89
CA ALA A 190 3.26 -12.04 -12.04
C ALA A 190 3.58 -13.47 -11.62
N ASN A 191 4.77 -13.64 -11.05
CA ASN A 191 5.14 -14.90 -10.44
C ASN A 191 4.18 -15.20 -9.28
N GLY A 192 3.86 -16.47 -9.10
CA GLY A 192 3.07 -16.94 -7.99
C GLY A 192 3.72 -16.51 -6.69
N ASP A 193 2.94 -15.85 -5.85
CA ASP A 193 3.37 -15.40 -4.53
C ASP A 193 2.38 -15.93 -3.50
N SER A 194 2.92 -16.58 -2.49
CA SER A 194 2.20 -16.99 -1.32
C SER A 194 1.89 -15.83 -0.35
N ASN A 195 2.26 -14.60 -0.70
CA ASN A 195 2.02 -13.38 0.09
C ASN A 195 0.62 -12.78 -0.04
N PHE A 196 -0.32 -13.54 -0.55
CA PHE A 196 -1.71 -13.15 -0.51
C PHE A 196 -2.19 -13.09 0.94
N GLY A 197 -2.04 -11.95 1.58
CA GLY A 197 -2.71 -11.60 2.84
C GLY A 197 -2.68 -12.64 3.96
N LEU A 198 -1.85 -13.66 3.86
CA LEU A 198 -1.84 -14.76 4.78
C LEU A 198 -0.99 -14.40 6.00
N ASN A 199 -1.67 -13.85 7.01
CA ASN A 199 -1.19 -13.76 8.39
C ASN A 199 0.19 -13.13 8.56
N GLY A 200 0.49 -12.08 7.84
CA GLY A 200 1.80 -11.49 8.04
C GLY A 200 2.92 -12.54 8.00
N GLY A 201 2.58 -13.71 7.56
CA GLY A 201 3.49 -14.82 7.39
C GLY A 201 4.38 -14.44 6.25
N SER A 202 5.27 -13.74 6.56
CA SER A 202 6.64 -13.84 6.28
C SER A 202 6.96 -14.87 5.21
N LEU A 203 6.56 -14.60 4.02
CA LEU A 203 7.40 -14.92 2.88
C LEU A 203 8.35 -13.77 2.58
N THR A 204 8.30 -12.91 3.49
CA THR A 204 9.27 -11.97 3.85
C THR A 204 10.63 -12.58 3.66
N ALA A 205 11.52 -11.97 3.94
CA ALA A 205 12.89 -12.25 4.17
C ALA A 205 13.37 -13.72 4.04
N SER A 206 12.62 -14.71 4.47
CA SER A 206 13.08 -16.10 4.35
C SER A 206 13.06 -16.67 2.92
N GLY A 207 12.28 -16.14 2.03
CA GLY A 207 12.33 -16.56 0.64
C GLY A 207 13.48 -15.89 -0.12
N PHE A 208 13.74 -14.62 0.10
CA PHE A 208 14.80 -13.88 -0.58
C PHE A 208 16.08 -13.77 0.27
N ALA A 209 15.96 -13.55 1.58
CA ALA A 209 17.11 -13.33 2.45
C ALA A 209 17.86 -14.61 2.85
N SER A 210 17.25 -15.77 2.73
CA SER A 210 17.95 -17.01 3.07
C SER A 210 18.89 -17.53 1.98
N GLY A 211 19.04 -16.84 0.86
CA GLY A 211 19.83 -17.35 -0.27
C GLY A 211 19.33 -18.69 -0.82
N GLN A 212 18.33 -19.25 -0.17
CA GLN A 212 17.70 -20.51 -0.55
C GLN A 212 16.55 -20.31 -1.55
N SER A 213 16.11 -19.09 -1.68
CA SER A 213 15.03 -18.72 -2.56
C SER A 213 15.30 -19.08 -4.02
N GLY A 214 16.53 -19.06 -4.44
CA GLY A 214 16.86 -19.39 -5.83
C GLY A 214 16.71 -20.87 -6.19
N SER A 215 17.01 -21.77 -5.28
CA SER A 215 17.03 -23.20 -5.59
C SER A 215 15.86 -23.99 -5.01
N SER A 216 15.45 -23.70 -3.79
CA SER A 216 14.35 -24.43 -3.16
C SER A 216 12.97 -23.91 -3.58
N MET A 217 12.83 -22.64 -3.94
CA MET A 217 11.58 -22.14 -4.48
C MET A 217 11.37 -22.49 -5.96
N ARG A 218 12.41 -22.59 -6.77
CA ARG A 218 12.28 -23.13 -8.14
C ARG A 218 11.71 -24.55 -8.17
N GLY A 219 12.00 -25.36 -7.17
CA GLY A 219 11.39 -26.68 -6.99
C GLY A 219 10.03 -26.68 -6.32
N MET A 220 9.64 -25.55 -5.73
CA MET A 220 8.42 -25.44 -4.94
C MET A 220 7.31 -24.68 -5.64
N LEU A 221 7.63 -23.71 -6.50
CA LEU A 221 6.65 -22.99 -7.32
C LEU A 221 6.81 -23.47 -8.74
N ALA A 222 5.85 -24.23 -9.23
CA ALA A 222 5.84 -24.66 -10.63
C ALA A 222 5.87 -23.41 -11.53
N GLU A 223 6.47 -23.51 -12.70
CA GLU A 223 6.46 -22.42 -13.70
C GLU A 223 5.03 -21.99 -14.06
N SER A 224 4.04 -22.86 -13.89
CA SER A 224 2.62 -22.63 -14.07
C SER A 224 1.97 -21.82 -12.95
N SER A 225 2.64 -21.68 -11.78
CA SER A 225 2.13 -20.91 -10.66
C SER A 225 2.25 -19.41 -10.95
N LYS A 226 1.12 -18.77 -11.22
CA LYS A 226 1.06 -17.36 -11.61
C LYS A 226 -0.02 -16.62 -10.82
N VAL A 227 0.23 -15.34 -10.61
CA VAL A 227 -0.75 -14.36 -10.13
C VAL A 227 -1.27 -13.59 -11.34
N TYR A 228 -2.57 -13.53 -11.48
CA TYR A 228 -3.25 -12.72 -12.50
C TYR A 228 -3.92 -11.53 -11.83
N MET A 229 -3.83 -10.37 -12.44
CA MET A 229 -4.38 -9.17 -11.90
C MET A 229 -5.03 -8.29 -12.96
N GLY A 230 -6.04 -7.54 -12.55
CA GLY A 230 -6.70 -6.57 -13.41
C GLY A 230 -7.40 -5.49 -12.62
N SER A 231 -7.49 -4.30 -13.18
CA SER A 231 -8.18 -3.17 -12.55
C SER A 231 -8.81 -2.23 -13.55
N VAL A 232 -9.83 -1.52 -13.08
CA VAL A 232 -10.48 -0.42 -13.77
C VAL A 232 -10.56 0.77 -12.82
N VAL A 233 -10.18 1.93 -13.31
CA VAL A 233 -10.39 3.20 -12.62
C VAL A 233 -11.34 4.07 -13.43
N VAL A 234 -12.30 4.67 -12.73
CA VAL A 234 -13.24 5.64 -13.31
C VAL A 234 -13.06 6.95 -12.56
N LYS A 235 -12.78 8.03 -13.28
CA LYS A 235 -12.59 9.38 -12.73
C LYS A 235 -13.74 10.27 -13.16
N ALA A 236 -14.28 11.04 -12.21
CA ALA A 236 -15.29 12.03 -12.52
C ALA A 236 -14.67 13.17 -13.36
N PRO A 237 -15.22 13.48 -14.54
CA PRO A 237 -14.71 14.53 -15.40
C PRO A 237 -14.93 15.92 -14.79
N GLU A 238 -14.28 16.94 -15.34
CA GLU A 238 -14.45 18.33 -14.89
C GLU A 238 -15.92 18.81 -14.99
N SER A 239 -16.67 18.27 -15.94
CA SER A 239 -18.11 18.55 -16.11
C SER A 239 -19.02 17.99 -14.99
N ALA A 240 -18.48 17.14 -14.12
CA ALA A 240 -19.25 16.56 -13.00
C ALA A 240 -19.46 17.55 -11.82
N GLY A 241 -19.10 18.81 -11.99
CA GLY A 241 -19.27 19.84 -10.97
C GLY A 241 -18.44 19.55 -9.72
N TRP A 242 -19.09 19.55 -8.55
CA TRP A 242 -18.37 19.29 -7.28
C TRP A 242 -17.80 17.87 -7.16
N LEU A 243 -18.30 16.92 -7.93
CA LEU A 243 -17.75 15.56 -8.00
C LEU A 243 -16.46 15.47 -8.82
N SER A 244 -16.08 16.54 -9.54
CA SER A 244 -14.84 16.58 -10.34
C SER A 244 -13.63 16.15 -9.52
N GLY A 245 -12.84 15.22 -10.05
CA GLY A 245 -11.71 14.64 -9.36
C GLY A 245 -12.03 13.45 -8.45
N SER A 246 -13.31 13.14 -8.22
CA SER A 246 -13.69 11.89 -7.57
C SER A 246 -13.29 10.68 -8.40
N SER A 247 -13.00 9.56 -7.77
CA SER A 247 -12.64 8.34 -8.48
C SER A 247 -13.23 7.10 -7.81
N LEU A 248 -13.60 6.15 -8.66
CA LEU A 248 -13.93 4.77 -8.28
C LEU A 248 -12.86 3.86 -8.86
N TYR A 249 -12.35 2.98 -8.04
CA TYR A 249 -11.36 1.99 -8.40
C TYR A 249 -11.89 0.59 -8.08
N VAL A 250 -11.79 -0.32 -9.03
CA VAL A 250 -12.11 -1.75 -8.84
C VAL A 250 -10.94 -2.56 -9.35
N GLY A 251 -10.42 -3.45 -8.53
CA GLY A 251 -9.31 -4.32 -8.90
C GLY A 251 -9.50 -5.73 -8.38
N ALA A 252 -8.89 -6.68 -9.05
CA ALA A 252 -8.85 -8.06 -8.61
C ALA A 252 -7.44 -8.61 -8.78
N VAL A 253 -7.04 -9.43 -7.82
CA VAL A 253 -5.78 -10.18 -7.85
C VAL A 253 -6.11 -11.61 -7.50
N ASN A 254 -5.83 -12.55 -8.43
CA ASN A 254 -6.00 -13.98 -8.24
C ASN A 254 -4.62 -14.61 -8.13
N GLY A 255 -4.31 -15.18 -6.98
CA GLY A 255 -3.02 -15.79 -6.69
C GLY A 255 -3.07 -17.30 -6.71
N ASP A 256 -1.91 -17.93 -6.75
CA ASP A 256 -1.77 -19.36 -6.60
C ASP A 256 -1.39 -19.67 -5.14
N ALA A 257 -2.30 -20.25 -4.40
CA ALA A 257 -2.03 -20.80 -3.07
C ALA A 257 -1.46 -22.19 -3.22
N LYS A 258 -0.16 -22.32 -3.24
CA LYS A 258 0.51 -23.60 -3.34
C LYS A 258 -0.03 -24.63 -2.36
N GLY A 259 -0.50 -25.76 -2.93
CA GLY A 259 -1.05 -26.86 -2.16
C GLY A 259 -2.49 -26.64 -1.66
N SER A 260 -3.11 -25.51 -1.96
CA SER A 260 -4.57 -25.31 -1.82
C SER A 260 -5.28 -25.86 -3.07
N LYS A 261 -6.51 -26.35 -2.88
CA LYS A 261 -7.38 -26.70 -4.00
C LYS A 261 -8.04 -25.49 -4.66
N ASN A 262 -7.99 -24.36 -4.00
CA ASN A 262 -8.64 -23.13 -4.42
C ASN A 262 -7.64 -21.97 -4.30
N ASP A 263 -7.49 -21.22 -5.37
CA ASP A 263 -6.64 -20.04 -5.39
C ASP A 263 -7.26 -18.87 -4.62
N PRO A 264 -6.51 -18.16 -3.76
CA PRO A 264 -7.00 -16.97 -3.11
C PRO A 264 -7.27 -15.87 -4.14
N THR A 265 -8.38 -15.19 -3.98
CA THR A 265 -8.78 -14.09 -4.85
C THR A 265 -9.12 -12.88 -4.00
N LEU A 266 -8.37 -11.81 -4.15
CA LEU A 266 -8.69 -10.51 -3.57
C LEU A 266 -9.48 -9.69 -4.59
N LEU A 267 -10.69 -9.30 -4.21
CA LEU A 267 -11.45 -8.25 -4.89
C LEU A 267 -11.34 -6.99 -4.06
N TYR A 268 -10.92 -5.91 -4.71
CA TYR A 268 -10.74 -4.60 -4.11
C TYR A 268 -11.70 -3.58 -4.73
N VAL A 269 -12.31 -2.76 -3.89
CA VAL A 269 -13.09 -1.58 -4.32
C VAL A 269 -12.65 -0.39 -3.48
N GLY A 270 -12.22 0.68 -4.14
CA GLY A 270 -11.84 1.95 -3.50
C GLY A 270 -12.58 3.12 -4.11
N VAL A 271 -12.98 4.08 -3.30
CA VAL A 271 -13.61 5.32 -3.74
C VAL A 271 -12.98 6.52 -3.05
N SER A 272 -12.74 7.56 -3.83
CA SER A 272 -12.37 8.88 -3.36
C SER A 272 -13.42 9.87 -3.83
N LEU A 273 -13.98 10.63 -2.91
CA LEU A 273 -15.04 11.58 -3.21
C LEU A 273 -14.59 13.01 -2.89
N ALA A 274 -14.61 13.86 -3.90
CA ALA A 274 -14.65 15.29 -3.69
C ALA A 274 -16.01 15.65 -3.06
N THR A 275 -16.06 16.73 -2.29
CA THR A 275 -17.29 17.22 -1.69
C THR A 275 -17.54 18.68 -2.08
N PRO A 276 -18.76 19.21 -1.90
CA PRO A 276 -19.01 20.63 -2.09
C PRO A 276 -18.19 21.52 -1.13
N ILE A 277 -17.74 20.97 -0.02
CA ILE A 277 -16.84 21.62 0.93
C ILE A 277 -15.42 21.29 0.52
N LYS A 278 -14.68 22.27 -0.02
CA LYS A 278 -13.33 22.04 -0.60
C LYS A 278 -12.32 21.49 0.40
N GLU A 279 -12.48 21.82 1.66
CA GLU A 279 -11.63 21.39 2.77
C GLU A 279 -11.92 19.93 3.18
N LEU A 280 -13.08 19.38 2.83
CA LEU A 280 -13.52 18.04 3.23
C LEU A 280 -13.26 17.04 2.11
N SER A 281 -12.53 16.00 2.40
CA SER A 281 -12.32 14.83 1.55
C SER A 281 -12.89 13.58 2.20
N LEU A 282 -13.52 12.72 1.40
CA LEU A 282 -14.07 11.45 1.84
C LEU A 282 -13.47 10.32 1.01
N GLY A 283 -13.31 9.17 1.64
CA GLY A 283 -12.86 7.96 0.96
C GLY A 283 -13.39 6.71 1.64
N ALA A 284 -13.40 5.61 0.90
CA ALA A 284 -13.71 4.29 1.45
C ALA A 284 -12.97 3.21 0.66
N SER A 285 -12.67 2.11 1.32
CA SER A 285 -12.16 0.89 0.69
C SER A 285 -12.83 -0.35 1.22
N ALA A 286 -12.87 -1.38 0.38
CA ALA A 286 -13.29 -2.73 0.73
C ALA A 286 -12.32 -3.72 0.11
N ASP A 287 -11.73 -4.55 0.94
CA ASP A 287 -10.88 -5.68 0.59
C ASP A 287 -11.65 -6.96 0.89
N LEU A 288 -11.94 -7.74 -0.14
CA LEU A 288 -12.72 -8.97 -0.05
C LEU A 288 -11.86 -10.13 -0.54
N LEU A 289 -11.30 -10.89 0.41
CA LEU A 289 -10.47 -12.05 0.13
C LEU A 289 -11.31 -13.33 0.19
N PHE A 290 -11.37 -14.01 -0.93
CA PHE A 290 -11.99 -15.34 -1.09
C PHE A 290 -10.92 -16.42 -1.09
N ASN A 291 -11.25 -17.59 -0.58
CA ASN A 291 -10.36 -18.75 -0.51
C ASN A 291 -9.05 -18.48 0.27
N GLY A 292 -9.08 -17.56 1.22
CA GLY A 292 -7.96 -17.32 2.13
C GLY A 292 -7.71 -18.51 3.07
N GLY A 293 -6.75 -18.36 4.00
CA GLY A 293 -6.47 -19.36 5.02
C GLY A 293 -5.49 -20.47 4.59
N GLY A 294 -4.95 -20.41 3.38
CA GLY A 294 -3.89 -21.31 2.92
C GLY A 294 -4.33 -22.78 2.82
N THR A 295 -3.38 -23.69 3.10
CA THR A 295 -3.59 -25.14 3.03
C THR A 295 -4.15 -25.69 4.34
N GLY A 296 -5.05 -26.65 4.27
CA GLY A 296 -5.57 -27.36 5.44
C GLY A 296 -7.05 -27.13 5.71
N ALA A 297 -7.49 -27.35 6.96
CA ALA A 297 -8.91 -27.27 7.34
C ALA A 297 -9.51 -25.86 7.22
N LEU A 298 -8.69 -24.82 7.19
CA LEU A 298 -9.10 -23.42 7.05
C LEU A 298 -9.06 -22.94 5.59
N GLY A 299 -8.54 -23.73 4.65
CA GLY A 299 -8.52 -23.40 3.23
C GLY A 299 -9.94 -23.20 2.69
N GLY A 300 -10.13 -22.16 1.88
CA GLY A 300 -11.42 -21.77 1.34
C GLY A 300 -12.21 -20.79 2.20
N SER A 301 -11.65 -20.31 3.31
CA SER A 301 -12.24 -19.28 4.15
C SER A 301 -12.13 -17.88 3.56
N TYR A 302 -12.87 -16.95 4.10
CA TYR A 302 -12.89 -15.55 3.69
C TYR A 302 -12.15 -14.66 4.70
N ALA A 303 -11.69 -13.50 4.21
CA ALA A 303 -11.31 -12.37 5.05
C ALA A 303 -11.72 -11.05 4.37
N ASN A 304 -12.38 -10.18 5.10
CA ASN A 304 -12.87 -8.91 4.59
C ASN A 304 -12.43 -7.76 5.49
N ALA A 305 -11.99 -6.68 4.88
CA ALA A 305 -11.69 -5.44 5.57
C ALA A 305 -12.38 -4.27 4.87
N TYR A 306 -12.90 -3.36 5.66
CA TYR A 306 -13.57 -2.16 5.21
C TYR A 306 -12.97 -0.97 5.93
N ALA A 307 -12.64 0.09 5.21
CA ALA A 307 -12.16 1.32 5.80
C ALA A 307 -12.90 2.53 5.23
N PHE A 308 -13.21 3.48 6.11
CA PHE A 308 -13.81 4.74 5.76
C PHE A 308 -12.90 5.87 6.22
N TYR A 309 -12.60 6.80 5.32
CA TYR A 309 -11.65 7.88 5.52
C TYR A 309 -12.33 9.22 5.43
N THR A 310 -12.00 10.11 6.37
CA THR A 310 -12.36 11.53 6.28
C THR A 310 -11.12 12.37 6.48
N GLY A 311 -10.97 13.42 5.69
CA GLY A 311 -9.90 14.39 5.84
C GLY A 311 -10.47 15.80 5.80
N TYR A 312 -10.08 16.65 6.76
CA TYR A 312 -10.51 18.04 6.80
C TYR A 312 -9.29 18.97 6.90
N GLN A 313 -9.13 19.84 5.90
CA GLN A 313 -8.07 20.86 5.88
C GLN A 313 -8.48 22.02 6.77
N ILE A 314 -7.89 22.12 7.96
CA ILE A 314 -8.24 23.15 8.96
C ILE A 314 -7.59 24.49 8.60
N THR A 315 -6.32 24.46 8.20
CA THR A 315 -5.57 25.59 7.69
C THR A 315 -4.71 25.15 6.51
N GLU A 316 -4.00 26.05 5.84
CA GLU A 316 -3.06 25.69 4.77
C GLU A 316 -2.02 24.62 5.18
N LYS A 317 -1.67 24.57 6.47
CA LYS A 317 -0.66 23.67 7.02
C LYS A 317 -1.20 22.55 7.88
N LEU A 318 -2.41 22.68 8.43
CA LEU A 318 -2.98 21.73 9.38
C LEU A 318 -4.15 20.98 8.76
N LYS A 319 -4.07 19.65 8.78
CA LYS A 319 -5.13 18.74 8.33
C LYS A 319 -5.45 17.73 9.43
N ALA A 320 -6.73 17.50 9.65
CA ALA A 320 -7.20 16.39 10.46
C ALA A 320 -7.66 15.25 9.57
N ASN A 321 -7.25 14.04 9.87
CA ASN A 321 -7.66 12.83 9.18
C ASN A 321 -8.23 11.84 10.18
N ASN A 322 -9.23 11.09 9.73
CA ASN A 322 -9.81 10.01 10.50
C ASN A 322 -9.99 8.79 9.60
N ARG A 323 -9.79 7.60 10.17
CA ARG A 323 -10.05 6.30 9.55
C ARG A 323 -10.82 5.44 10.53
N PHE A 324 -12.02 5.03 10.13
CA PHE A 324 -12.81 3.99 10.80
C PHE A 324 -12.69 2.69 10.02
N GLU A 325 -12.49 1.57 10.72
CA GLU A 325 -12.27 0.27 10.12
C GLU A 325 -13.14 -0.83 10.75
N TYR A 326 -13.55 -1.77 9.91
CA TYR A 326 -14.11 -3.03 10.34
C TYR A 326 -13.49 -4.18 9.55
N ALA A 327 -13.00 -5.20 10.24
CA ALA A 327 -12.43 -6.37 9.61
C ALA A 327 -12.95 -7.66 10.23
N THR A 328 -13.13 -8.68 9.39
CA THR A 328 -13.62 -10.00 9.82
C THR A 328 -13.04 -11.11 8.96
N SER A 329 -12.70 -12.25 9.59
CA SER A 329 -12.27 -13.43 8.86
C SER A 329 -12.79 -14.72 9.47
N GLY A 330 -12.83 -15.77 8.64
CA GLY A 330 -13.13 -17.13 9.04
C GLY A 330 -11.90 -17.96 9.41
N TYR A 331 -10.70 -17.37 9.51
CA TYR A 331 -9.45 -18.11 9.77
C TYR A 331 -8.41 -17.34 10.61
N GLY A 332 -8.77 -16.21 11.21
CA GLY A 332 -7.84 -15.42 12.03
C GLY A 332 -6.84 -14.59 11.23
N ALA A 333 -7.29 -14.01 10.11
CA ALA A 333 -6.41 -13.19 9.23
C ALA A 333 -5.85 -11.96 9.94
N PHE A 334 -6.60 -11.36 10.85
CA PHE A 334 -6.26 -10.11 11.50
C PHE A 334 -5.70 -10.30 12.92
N LEU A 335 -6.03 -11.42 13.56
CA LEU A 335 -5.61 -11.76 14.92
C LEU A 335 -4.98 -13.16 14.95
N PRO A 336 -3.64 -13.27 14.94
CA PRO A 336 -2.94 -14.54 14.92
C PRO A 336 -3.38 -15.50 16.03
N GLY A 337 -3.40 -16.80 15.70
CA GLY A 337 -3.79 -17.85 16.64
C GLY A 337 -5.29 -18.04 16.82
N ARG A 338 -6.12 -17.36 16.03
CA ARG A 338 -7.58 -17.49 16.06
C ARG A 338 -8.11 -18.25 14.86
N THR A 339 -9.26 -18.90 15.03
CA THR A 339 -10.01 -19.54 13.94
C THR A 339 -11.06 -18.62 13.34
N GLN A 340 -11.39 -17.53 13.99
CA GLN A 340 -12.29 -16.47 13.54
C GLN A 340 -11.87 -15.19 14.22
N ASP A 341 -12.05 -14.05 13.55
CA ASP A 341 -11.83 -12.75 14.15
C ASP A 341 -12.79 -11.68 13.61
N LYS A 342 -13.02 -10.69 14.47
CA LYS A 342 -13.72 -9.44 14.13
C LYS A 342 -13.06 -8.32 14.91
N ILE A 343 -12.65 -7.28 14.19
CA ILE A 343 -12.00 -6.10 14.74
C ILE A 343 -12.71 -4.85 14.26
N ILE A 344 -12.85 -3.87 15.14
CA ILE A 344 -13.10 -2.48 14.77
C ILE A 344 -11.86 -1.66 15.09
N GLY A 345 -11.55 -0.70 14.26
CA GLY A 345 -10.43 0.23 14.44
C GLY A 345 -10.89 1.68 14.25
N GLU A 346 -10.29 2.56 15.03
CA GLU A 346 -10.47 4.01 14.93
C GLU A 346 -9.11 4.67 14.98
N THR A 347 -8.80 5.50 13.98
CA THR A 347 -7.51 6.20 13.89
C THR A 347 -7.76 7.67 13.60
N PHE A 348 -7.24 8.51 14.46
CA PHE A 348 -7.28 9.96 14.30
C PHE A 348 -5.86 10.50 14.15
N THR A 349 -5.62 11.30 13.11
CA THR A 349 -4.29 11.85 12.80
C THR A 349 -4.39 13.34 12.53
N LEU A 350 -3.48 14.11 13.13
CA LEU A 350 -3.24 15.51 12.81
C LEU A 350 -1.94 15.62 12.03
N ASP A 351 -2.04 16.10 10.80
CA ASP A 351 -0.91 16.39 9.93
C ASP A 351 -0.57 17.87 9.98
N TYR A 352 0.70 18.21 10.17
CA TYR A 352 1.16 19.58 10.11
C TYR A 352 2.36 19.70 9.14
N ALA A 353 2.17 20.46 8.06
CA ALA A 353 3.24 20.81 7.12
C ALA A 353 4.16 21.85 7.76
N LEU A 354 5.19 21.38 8.46
CA LEU A 354 6.11 22.26 9.19
C LEU A 354 6.88 23.16 8.22
N TRP A 355 7.45 22.54 7.18
CA TRP A 355 8.07 23.20 6.02
C TRP A 355 7.61 22.51 4.74
N SER A 356 7.97 23.03 3.57
CA SER A 356 7.53 22.49 2.27
C SER A 356 7.86 20.99 2.08
N ASN A 357 8.97 20.53 2.65
CA ASN A 357 9.47 19.16 2.54
C ASN A 357 9.44 18.38 3.88
N VAL A 358 8.83 18.93 4.93
CA VAL A 358 8.75 18.32 6.26
C VAL A 358 7.30 18.22 6.71
N LEU A 359 6.84 16.98 6.85
CA LEU A 359 5.54 16.64 7.43
C LEU A 359 5.74 16.14 8.86
N THR A 360 5.01 16.71 9.81
CA THR A 360 4.91 16.19 11.18
C THR A 360 3.49 15.67 11.42
N ARG A 361 3.37 14.59 12.20
CA ARG A 361 2.11 13.92 12.49
C ARG A 361 1.98 13.60 13.95
N GLY A 362 0.76 13.73 14.46
CA GLY A 362 0.35 13.16 15.74
C GLY A 362 -0.83 12.22 15.48
N GLU A 363 -0.74 10.98 15.90
CA GLU A 363 -1.77 9.96 15.66
C GLU A 363 -2.16 9.28 16.95
N PHE A 364 -3.48 9.06 17.12
CA PHE A 364 -4.07 8.16 18.09
C PHE A 364 -4.77 7.03 17.34
N ARG A 365 -4.50 5.79 17.74
CA ARG A 365 -5.16 4.60 17.20
C ARG A 365 -5.73 3.75 18.32
N TRP A 366 -6.93 3.23 18.10
CA TRP A 366 -7.62 2.27 18.93
C TRP A 366 -8.16 1.14 18.08
N ASP A 367 -7.75 -0.08 18.41
CA ASP A 367 -8.26 -1.31 17.83
C ASP A 367 -9.00 -2.12 18.92
N ARG A 368 -10.11 -2.77 18.55
CA ARG A 368 -10.92 -3.58 19.48
C ARG A 368 -11.38 -4.86 18.83
N SER A 369 -11.13 -5.99 19.52
CA SER A 369 -11.75 -7.27 19.19
C SER A 369 -13.21 -7.27 19.64
N VAL A 370 -14.11 -7.63 18.70
CA VAL A 370 -15.58 -7.66 18.93
C VAL A 370 -16.19 -9.03 18.71
N ASP A 371 -15.38 -10.08 18.57
CA ASP A 371 -15.82 -11.45 18.30
C ASP A 371 -16.15 -12.25 19.55
N GLY A 372 -16.13 -11.84 20.70
CA GLY A 372 -16.48 -12.57 21.93
C GLY A 372 -15.52 -13.70 22.35
N GLY A 373 -14.45 -13.94 21.58
CA GLY A 373 -13.40 -14.92 21.90
C GLY A 373 -12.41 -14.42 22.96
N ALA A 374 -11.30 -15.14 23.12
CA ALA A 374 -10.22 -14.74 24.02
C ALA A 374 -9.69 -13.33 23.66
N ASN A 375 -9.21 -12.61 24.65
CA ASN A 375 -8.67 -11.27 24.48
C ASN A 375 -7.34 -11.32 23.70
N PRO A 376 -7.26 -10.79 22.47
CA PRO A 376 -6.13 -11.02 21.57
C PRO A 376 -4.94 -10.09 21.82
N PHE A 377 -5.15 -8.97 22.50
CA PHE A 377 -4.14 -7.96 22.72
C PHE A 377 -3.53 -8.16 24.12
N ASP A 378 -2.64 -9.14 24.24
CA ASP A 378 -1.98 -9.52 25.49
C ASP A 378 -2.98 -9.66 26.68
N GLY A 379 -4.05 -10.41 26.46
CA GLY A 379 -5.11 -10.60 27.44
C GLY A 379 -6.14 -9.46 27.52
N GLN A 380 -6.05 -8.46 26.66
CA GLN A 380 -6.98 -7.32 26.57
C GLN A 380 -7.85 -7.41 25.31
N LYS A 381 -9.01 -6.73 25.33
CA LYS A 381 -9.89 -6.59 24.15
C LYS A 381 -9.55 -5.37 23.29
N ASN A 382 -8.82 -4.42 23.86
CA ASN A 382 -8.47 -3.17 23.23
C ASN A 382 -6.96 -3.05 23.12
N ASP A 383 -6.53 -2.40 22.06
CA ASP A 383 -5.17 -1.94 21.82
C ASP A 383 -5.20 -0.43 21.53
N LEU A 384 -4.35 0.31 22.19
CA LEU A 384 -4.28 1.76 22.05
C LEU A 384 -2.84 2.20 21.84
N SER A 385 -2.65 3.12 20.91
CA SER A 385 -1.34 3.71 20.68
C SER A 385 -1.40 5.20 20.39
N LEU A 386 -0.32 5.88 20.75
CA LEU A 386 0.00 7.23 20.32
C LEU A 386 1.27 7.20 19.48
N THR A 387 1.27 7.95 18.41
CA THR A 387 2.45 8.10 17.55
C THR A 387 2.68 9.57 17.24
N ALA A 388 3.94 9.99 17.35
CA ALA A 388 4.42 11.23 16.77
C ALA A 388 5.43 10.88 15.68
N SER A 389 5.32 11.46 14.49
CA SER A 389 6.26 11.19 13.41
C SER A 389 6.71 12.44 12.68
N ILE A 390 7.88 12.34 12.06
CA ILE A 390 8.44 13.36 11.17
C ILE A 390 8.92 12.66 9.91
N VAL A 391 8.49 13.18 8.76
CA VAL A 391 8.98 12.76 7.45
C VAL A 391 9.65 13.94 6.75
N TYR A 392 10.90 13.77 6.36
CA TYR A 392 11.63 14.69 5.52
C TYR A 392 11.73 14.12 4.09
N LYS A 393 11.29 14.88 3.10
CA LYS A 393 11.34 14.51 1.66
C LYS A 393 12.41 15.32 0.95
N PHE A 394 13.11 14.73 0.00
CA PHE A 394 14.13 15.36 -0.83
C PHE A 394 14.11 14.89 -2.29
#